data_87bf12a6f570c720b78cb4e947b42314
#
_entry.id   87bf12a6f570c720b78cb4e947b42314
#
_cell.length_a   1.000
_cell.length_b   1.000
_cell.length_c   1.000
_cell.angle_alpha   90.00
_cell.angle_beta   90.00
_cell.angle_gamma   90.00
#
_symmetry.space_group_name_H-M   'P 1'
#
loop_
_entity.id
_entity.type
_entity.pdbx_description
1 polymer ?
#
loop_
_entity_poly.entity_id
_entity_poly.type
_entity_poly.pdbx_seq_one_letter_code
_entity_poly.pdbx_strand_id
1 'polypeptide(L)'
;QNECAGTIRGLVSWNRGEAFPSLGIGHFIWFPAGVTERFEESFPAFIQFCRRKGIRVPEWFSGAAPWRTRKEFEAADVRGGLPERMRRWLSSPTALQMQADFIIARSVAALERIKGQSRRPEEMAARYYAVASVPNGMYALIDYVNFKGEGTNPAEHYRGIGWGLRQVLEEMRSGQPAAVEFAEAAKRVLQRRVDNSPPGRGEARWLAGWWNRCDSYKRNL
;
A
#
# COMPACT_ATOMS: atom_id res chain seq x y z
N GLN A 1 -2.98 2.30 10.84
CA GLN A 1 -3.86 3.43 11.22
C GLN A 1 -4.21 4.30 10.01
N ASN A 2 -3.31 4.50 9.05
CA ASN A 2 -3.52 5.41 7.91
C ASN A 2 -4.50 4.86 6.85
N GLU A 3 -4.67 3.54 6.75
CA GLU A 3 -5.43 2.92 5.66
C GLU A 3 -6.89 2.60 6.06
N CYS A 4 -7.14 2.13 7.28
CA CYS A 4 -8.50 1.84 7.76
C CYS A 4 -8.90 2.67 9.00
N ALA A 5 -8.19 3.77 9.26
CA ALA A 5 -8.35 4.62 10.45
C ALA A 5 -8.32 3.83 11.79
N GLY A 6 -7.74 2.62 11.80
CA GLY A 6 -7.69 1.73 12.95
C GLY A 6 -9.05 1.25 13.44
N THR A 7 -10.10 1.32 12.62
CA THR A 7 -11.45 0.95 13.00
C THR A 7 -11.93 -0.28 12.23
N ILE A 8 -12.78 -1.10 12.86
CA ILE A 8 -13.43 -2.24 12.20
C ILE A 8 -14.25 -1.76 10.98
N ARG A 9 -14.87 -0.60 11.06
CA ARG A 9 -15.63 -0.01 9.96
C ARG A 9 -14.76 0.25 8.73
N GLY A 10 -13.51 0.70 8.92
CA GLY A 10 -12.54 0.96 7.86
C GLY A 10 -12.06 -0.29 7.13
N LEU A 11 -12.26 -1.50 7.69
CA LEU A 11 -11.86 -2.75 7.03
C LEU A 11 -12.65 -3.08 5.75
N VAL A 12 -13.78 -2.41 5.50
CA VAL A 12 -14.50 -2.49 4.22
C VAL A 12 -15.02 -1.10 3.96
N SER A 13 -14.46 -0.42 3.00
CA SER A 13 -14.74 0.98 2.69
C SER A 13 -14.77 1.22 1.18
N TRP A 14 -15.45 2.29 0.78
CA TRP A 14 -15.41 2.80 -0.58
C TRP A 14 -15.18 4.31 -0.50
N ASN A 15 -13.97 4.75 -0.80
CA ASN A 15 -13.59 6.14 -0.69
C ASN A 15 -14.28 7.01 -1.75
N ARG A 16 -14.49 8.27 -1.40
CA ARG A 16 -15.04 9.24 -2.35
C ARG A 16 -14.05 9.47 -3.49
N GLY A 17 -14.53 9.34 -4.73
CA GLY A 17 -13.73 9.53 -5.93
C GLY A 17 -13.00 8.28 -6.43
N GLU A 18 -13.12 7.13 -5.74
CA GLU A 18 -12.64 5.84 -6.22
C GLU A 18 -13.77 5.08 -6.95
N ALA A 19 -13.40 4.28 -7.95
CA ALA A 19 -14.31 3.43 -8.71
C ALA A 19 -14.45 2.02 -8.11
N PHE A 20 -13.88 1.77 -6.92
CA PHE A 20 -13.77 0.46 -6.31
C PHE A 20 -13.80 0.54 -4.77
N PRO A 21 -14.26 -0.52 -4.07
CA PRO A 21 -14.07 -0.67 -2.64
C PRO A 21 -12.66 -1.16 -2.31
N SER A 22 -12.25 -0.90 -1.07
CA SER A 22 -11.00 -1.38 -0.49
C SER A 22 -11.26 -2.14 0.79
N LEU A 23 -10.55 -3.25 0.99
CA LEU A 23 -10.80 -4.21 2.06
C LEU A 23 -9.54 -4.52 2.88
N GLY A 24 -9.74 -4.76 4.17
CA GLY A 24 -8.70 -5.18 5.09
C GLY A 24 -7.75 -4.08 5.54
N ILE A 25 -6.80 -4.48 6.42
CA ILE A 25 -5.78 -3.57 6.98
C ILE A 25 -4.79 -3.05 5.94
N GLY A 26 -4.63 -3.76 4.82
CA GLY A 26 -3.76 -3.40 3.71
C GLY A 26 -4.49 -2.61 2.61
N HIS A 27 -5.74 -2.22 2.82
CA HIS A 27 -6.53 -1.47 1.83
C HIS A 27 -6.52 -2.16 0.45
N PHE A 28 -6.77 -3.48 0.46
CA PHE A 28 -6.72 -4.31 -0.75
C PHE A 28 -7.83 -3.91 -1.71
N ILE A 29 -7.45 -3.51 -2.91
CA ILE A 29 -8.36 -3.06 -3.96
C ILE A 29 -9.13 -4.24 -4.54
N TRP A 30 -10.44 -4.07 -4.72
CA TRP A 30 -11.32 -5.05 -5.34
C TRP A 30 -12.21 -4.41 -6.39
N PHE A 31 -12.01 -4.76 -7.64
CA PHE A 31 -12.73 -4.12 -8.74
C PHE A 31 -14.13 -4.70 -8.93
N PRO A 32 -15.15 -3.84 -9.13
CA PRO A 32 -16.42 -4.23 -9.72
C PRO A 32 -16.24 -4.82 -11.13
N ALA A 33 -17.18 -5.64 -11.56
CA ALA A 33 -17.16 -6.21 -12.91
C ALA A 33 -17.08 -5.12 -13.98
N GLY A 34 -16.12 -5.25 -14.90
CA GLY A 34 -15.92 -4.31 -16.01
C GLY A 34 -15.15 -3.03 -15.64
N VAL A 35 -14.76 -2.86 -14.39
CA VAL A 35 -13.90 -1.73 -13.97
C VAL A 35 -12.43 -2.11 -14.19
N THR A 36 -11.67 -1.20 -14.79
CA THR A 36 -10.22 -1.29 -14.94
C THR A 36 -9.63 0.07 -14.57
N GLU A 37 -8.67 0.07 -13.66
CA GLU A 37 -7.98 1.24 -13.17
C GLU A 37 -6.46 1.06 -13.27
N ARG A 38 -5.73 2.16 -13.11
CA ARG A 38 -4.25 2.14 -13.09
C ARG A 38 -3.65 1.42 -11.89
N PHE A 39 -4.45 1.12 -10.88
CA PHE A 39 -4.02 0.45 -9.66
C PHE A 39 -4.06 -1.07 -9.84
N GLU A 40 -3.17 -1.78 -9.17
CA GLU A 40 -3.19 -3.24 -9.11
C GLU A 40 -4.33 -3.71 -8.20
N GLU A 41 -5.19 -4.58 -8.73
CA GLU A 41 -6.22 -5.25 -7.94
C GLU A 41 -5.57 -6.27 -7.01
N SER A 42 -5.68 -6.08 -5.71
CA SER A 42 -4.95 -6.86 -4.72
C SER A 42 -5.81 -7.76 -3.82
N PHE A 43 -7.11 -7.49 -3.72
CA PHE A 43 -7.98 -8.30 -2.88
C PHE A 43 -8.15 -9.75 -3.38
N PRO A 44 -8.36 -10.03 -4.66
CA PRO A 44 -8.40 -11.42 -5.16
C PRO A 44 -7.10 -12.19 -4.89
N ALA A 45 -5.94 -11.52 -5.00
CA ALA A 45 -4.65 -12.13 -4.69
C ALA A 45 -4.53 -12.48 -3.19
N PHE A 46 -5.03 -11.64 -2.29
CA PHE A 46 -5.14 -11.94 -0.86
C PHE A 46 -6.03 -13.15 -0.60
N ILE A 47 -7.20 -13.24 -1.24
CA ILE A 47 -8.12 -14.38 -1.11
C ILE A 47 -7.46 -15.68 -1.58
N GLN A 48 -6.73 -15.65 -2.71
CA GLN A 48 -5.96 -16.80 -3.17
C GLN A 48 -4.84 -17.18 -2.19
N PHE A 49 -4.16 -16.20 -1.60
CA PHE A 49 -3.16 -16.45 -0.57
C PHE A 49 -3.75 -17.18 0.64
N CYS A 50 -4.91 -16.74 1.15
CA CYS A 50 -5.62 -17.42 2.24
C CYS A 50 -5.95 -18.87 1.88
N ARG A 51 -6.47 -19.12 0.67
CA ARG A 51 -6.80 -20.49 0.19
C ARG A 51 -5.57 -21.38 0.11
N ARG A 52 -4.45 -20.89 -0.39
CA ARG A 52 -3.17 -21.64 -0.43
C ARG A 52 -2.64 -21.98 0.96
N LYS A 53 -2.96 -21.18 1.97
CA LYS A 53 -2.65 -21.43 3.39
C LYS A 53 -3.69 -22.35 4.09
N GLY A 54 -4.65 -22.92 3.35
CA GLY A 54 -5.67 -23.81 3.89
C GLY A 54 -6.78 -23.09 4.67
N ILE A 55 -6.86 -21.77 4.56
CA ILE A 55 -7.91 -21.00 5.27
C ILE A 55 -9.22 -21.08 4.50
N ARG A 56 -10.30 -21.44 5.20
CA ARG A 56 -11.65 -21.43 4.65
C ARG A 56 -12.11 -19.98 4.43
N VAL A 57 -12.23 -19.61 3.17
CA VAL A 57 -12.69 -18.28 2.76
C VAL A 57 -14.13 -18.34 2.33
N PRO A 58 -15.01 -17.43 2.83
CA PRO A 58 -16.41 -17.35 2.40
C PRO A 58 -16.55 -17.15 0.89
N GLU A 59 -17.58 -17.77 0.30
CA GLU A 59 -17.80 -17.74 -1.17
C GLU A 59 -18.09 -16.35 -1.70
N TRP A 60 -18.69 -15.47 -0.89
CA TRP A 60 -18.96 -14.09 -1.29
C TRP A 60 -17.70 -13.24 -1.58
N PHE A 61 -16.51 -13.76 -1.29
CA PHE A 61 -15.22 -13.16 -1.68
C PHE A 61 -14.68 -13.71 -3.00
N SER A 62 -15.51 -14.31 -3.83
CA SER A 62 -15.13 -14.78 -5.17
C SER A 62 -15.60 -13.82 -6.26
N GLY A 63 -14.85 -13.79 -7.37
CA GLY A 63 -15.18 -12.94 -8.51
C GLY A 63 -14.92 -11.45 -8.28
N ALA A 64 -15.64 -10.62 -9.00
CA ALA A 64 -15.60 -9.17 -8.87
C ALA A 64 -16.31 -8.68 -7.61
N ALA A 65 -16.03 -7.43 -7.21
CA ALA A 65 -16.75 -6.80 -6.11
C ALA A 65 -18.27 -6.79 -6.36
N PRO A 66 -19.08 -7.12 -5.34
CA PRO A 66 -20.53 -7.36 -5.54
C PRO A 66 -21.33 -6.07 -5.77
N TRP A 67 -20.74 -4.91 -5.65
CA TRP A 67 -21.36 -3.61 -5.88
C TRP A 67 -20.74 -2.97 -7.11
N ARG A 68 -21.56 -2.39 -7.97
CA ARG A 68 -21.09 -1.68 -9.17
C ARG A 68 -20.74 -0.21 -8.90
N THR A 69 -21.35 0.36 -7.87
CA THR A 69 -21.20 1.77 -7.50
C THR A 69 -21.06 1.94 -6.00
N ARG A 70 -20.46 3.07 -5.60
CA ARG A 70 -20.40 3.46 -4.20
C ARG A 70 -21.80 3.57 -3.56
N LYS A 71 -22.78 4.07 -4.32
CA LYS A 71 -24.19 4.17 -3.84
C LYS A 71 -24.78 2.81 -3.51
N GLU A 72 -24.53 1.80 -4.34
CA GLU A 72 -24.97 0.42 -4.05
C GLU A 72 -24.26 -0.15 -2.81
N PHE A 73 -22.96 0.11 -2.66
CA PHE A 73 -22.20 -0.27 -1.47
C PHE A 73 -22.78 0.39 -0.20
N GLU A 74 -23.03 1.70 -0.23
CA GLU A 74 -23.60 2.44 0.90
C GLU A 74 -25.00 1.94 1.26
N ALA A 75 -25.83 1.60 0.28
CA ALA A 75 -27.15 1.00 0.50
C ALA A 75 -27.08 -0.42 1.10
N ALA A 76 -26.02 -1.17 0.79
CA ALA A 76 -25.78 -2.50 1.36
C ALA A 76 -25.12 -2.46 2.76
N ASP A 77 -24.52 -1.32 3.14
CA ASP A 77 -23.79 -1.16 4.40
C ASP A 77 -24.74 -0.89 5.59
N VAL A 78 -25.61 -1.85 5.83
CA VAL A 78 -26.59 -1.88 6.90
C VAL A 78 -26.34 -3.05 7.85
N ARG A 79 -27.00 -3.04 9.01
CA ARG A 79 -26.90 -4.14 9.98
C ARG A 79 -27.30 -5.48 9.35
N GLY A 80 -26.40 -6.47 9.45
CA GLY A 80 -26.56 -7.79 8.83
C GLY A 80 -26.24 -7.82 7.33
N GLY A 81 -25.96 -6.68 6.71
CA GLY A 81 -25.59 -6.58 5.30
C GLY A 81 -24.23 -7.21 4.97
N LEU A 82 -23.95 -7.33 3.68
CA LEU A 82 -22.73 -7.98 3.21
C LEU A 82 -21.44 -7.25 3.67
N PRO A 83 -21.34 -5.91 3.66
CA PRO A 83 -20.16 -5.22 4.17
C PRO A 83 -19.90 -5.51 5.65
N GLU A 84 -20.94 -5.59 6.50
CA GLU A 84 -20.78 -5.94 7.92
C GLU A 84 -20.27 -7.36 8.11
N ARG A 85 -20.80 -8.33 7.34
CA ARG A 85 -20.33 -9.73 7.38
C ARG A 85 -18.88 -9.84 6.93
N MET A 86 -18.48 -9.08 5.92
CA MET A 86 -17.09 -9.00 5.45
C MET A 86 -16.18 -8.41 6.53
N ARG A 87 -16.57 -7.33 7.18
CA ARG A 87 -15.82 -6.75 8.31
C ARG A 87 -15.60 -7.74 9.41
N ARG A 88 -16.65 -8.50 9.78
CA ARG A 88 -16.58 -9.54 10.83
C ARG A 88 -15.56 -10.62 10.48
N TRP A 89 -15.55 -11.08 9.23
CA TRP A 89 -14.56 -12.07 8.80
C TRP A 89 -13.14 -11.46 8.77
N LEU A 90 -12.97 -10.28 8.17
CA LEU A 90 -11.67 -9.60 8.07
C LEU A 90 -11.07 -9.19 9.43
N SER A 91 -11.91 -8.95 10.43
CA SER A 91 -11.48 -8.64 11.80
C SER A 91 -11.22 -9.88 12.67
N SER A 92 -11.49 -11.09 12.17
CA SER A 92 -11.17 -12.31 12.93
C SER A 92 -9.64 -12.45 13.12
N PRO A 93 -9.18 -13.02 14.25
CA PRO A 93 -7.74 -13.17 14.50
C PRO A 93 -7.01 -13.88 13.36
N THR A 94 -7.58 -14.95 12.82
CA THR A 94 -7.00 -15.69 11.69
C THR A 94 -6.90 -14.83 10.43
N ALA A 95 -7.95 -14.07 10.08
CA ALA A 95 -7.92 -13.23 8.88
C ALA A 95 -6.97 -12.03 9.05
N LEU A 96 -6.85 -11.46 10.25
CA LEU A 96 -5.88 -10.41 10.55
C LEU A 96 -4.44 -10.91 10.38
N GLN A 97 -4.16 -12.11 10.90
CA GLN A 97 -2.85 -12.74 10.70
C GLN A 97 -2.55 -12.97 9.21
N MET A 98 -3.52 -13.50 8.45
CA MET A 98 -3.34 -13.71 7.01
C MET A 98 -3.14 -12.41 6.24
N GLN A 99 -3.79 -11.33 6.62
CA GLN A 99 -3.59 -10.00 6.03
C GLN A 99 -2.16 -9.51 6.30
N ALA A 100 -1.67 -9.63 7.53
CA ALA A 100 -0.29 -9.28 7.87
C ALA A 100 0.72 -10.11 7.08
N ASP A 101 0.55 -11.43 7.05
CA ASP A 101 1.43 -12.34 6.30
C ASP A 101 1.44 -12.04 4.80
N PHE A 102 0.29 -11.72 4.22
CA PHE A 102 0.18 -11.36 2.81
C PHE A 102 0.88 -10.03 2.49
N ILE A 103 0.74 -9.04 3.36
CA ILE A 103 1.41 -7.74 3.23
C ILE A 103 2.93 -7.93 3.30
N ILE A 104 3.43 -8.72 4.24
CA ILE A 104 4.86 -9.05 4.36
C ILE A 104 5.34 -9.78 3.10
N ALA A 105 4.62 -10.79 2.62
CA ALA A 105 4.98 -11.52 1.42
C ALA A 105 5.05 -10.61 0.18
N ARG A 106 4.12 -9.67 0.03
CA ARG A 106 4.16 -8.66 -1.04
C ARG A 106 5.37 -7.74 -0.92
N SER A 107 5.71 -7.32 0.30
CA SER A 107 6.87 -6.46 0.55
C SER A 107 8.19 -7.15 0.20
N VAL A 108 8.33 -8.44 0.53
CA VAL A 108 9.49 -9.24 0.12
C VAL A 108 9.54 -9.41 -1.40
N ALA A 109 8.41 -9.69 -2.05
CA ALA A 109 8.36 -9.78 -3.51
C ALA A 109 8.70 -8.45 -4.21
N ALA A 110 8.30 -7.32 -3.61
CA ALA A 110 8.68 -5.99 -4.08
C ALA A 110 10.21 -5.79 -4.01
N LEU A 111 10.86 -6.23 -2.93
CA LEU A 111 12.32 -6.17 -2.80
C LEU A 111 13.02 -6.94 -3.94
N GLU A 112 12.56 -8.15 -4.26
CA GLU A 112 13.17 -8.93 -5.36
C GLU A 112 13.01 -8.23 -6.72
N ARG A 113 11.87 -7.60 -6.99
CA ARG A 113 11.68 -6.79 -8.21
C ARG A 113 12.60 -5.55 -8.24
N ILE A 114 12.77 -4.89 -7.11
CA ILE A 114 13.67 -3.73 -6.94
C ILE A 114 15.13 -4.16 -7.19
N LYS A 115 15.55 -5.27 -6.59
CA LYS A 115 16.90 -5.84 -6.81
C LYS A 115 17.16 -6.14 -8.28
N GLY A 116 16.19 -6.77 -8.96
CA GLY A 116 16.31 -7.11 -10.38
C GLY A 116 16.46 -5.91 -11.31
N GLN A 117 16.08 -4.72 -10.89
CA GLN A 117 16.22 -3.48 -11.65
C GLN A 117 17.31 -2.54 -11.13
N SER A 118 18.01 -2.91 -10.07
CA SER A 118 19.08 -2.09 -9.50
C SER A 118 20.44 -2.49 -10.03
N ARG A 119 21.31 -1.49 -10.23
CA ARG A 119 22.74 -1.73 -10.51
C ARG A 119 23.51 -2.18 -9.25
N ARG A 120 22.90 -2.07 -8.06
CA ARG A 120 23.48 -2.40 -6.75
C ARG A 120 22.50 -3.20 -5.90
N PRO A 121 22.14 -4.44 -6.33
CA PRO A 121 21.08 -5.22 -5.70
C PRO A 121 21.33 -5.53 -4.22
N GLU A 122 22.58 -5.82 -3.84
CA GLU A 122 22.94 -6.13 -2.46
C GLU A 122 22.85 -4.89 -1.55
N GLU A 123 23.19 -3.72 -2.06
CA GLU A 123 23.02 -2.45 -1.33
C GLU A 123 21.53 -2.15 -1.11
N MET A 124 20.69 -2.40 -2.11
CA MET A 124 19.23 -2.26 -1.97
C MET A 124 18.68 -3.20 -0.89
N ALA A 125 19.11 -4.46 -0.89
CA ALA A 125 18.73 -5.43 0.13
C ALA A 125 19.20 -4.99 1.53
N ALA A 126 20.45 -4.58 1.66
CA ALA A 126 21.02 -4.13 2.94
C ALA A 126 20.24 -2.93 3.52
N ARG A 127 19.92 -1.94 2.68
CA ARG A 127 19.14 -0.76 3.08
C ARG A 127 17.70 -1.14 3.46
N TYR A 128 17.06 -1.99 2.67
CA TYR A 128 15.73 -2.50 2.97
C TYR A 128 15.70 -3.20 4.34
N TYR A 129 16.62 -4.14 4.58
CA TYR A 129 16.66 -4.87 5.85
C TYR A 129 17.07 -3.99 7.03
N ALA A 130 17.95 -3.01 6.83
CA ALA A 130 18.26 -2.02 7.87
C ALA A 130 17.01 -1.24 8.31
N VAL A 131 16.14 -0.87 7.37
CA VAL A 131 14.85 -0.24 7.71
C VAL A 131 13.91 -1.25 8.34
N ALA A 132 13.76 -2.46 7.76
CA ALA A 132 12.81 -3.48 8.23
C ALA A 132 13.10 -3.94 9.68
N SER A 133 14.36 -3.88 10.12
CA SER A 133 14.80 -4.37 11.44
C SER A 133 14.57 -3.39 12.59
N VAL A 134 14.18 -2.15 12.32
CA VAL A 134 13.91 -1.17 13.39
C VAL A 134 12.41 -1.09 13.70
N PRO A 135 12.02 -0.65 14.91
CA PRO A 135 10.62 -0.41 15.23
C PRO A 135 9.94 0.45 14.17
N ASN A 136 8.72 0.12 13.79
CA ASN A 136 7.97 0.80 12.71
C ASN A 136 8.56 0.70 11.29
N GLY A 137 9.74 0.12 11.11
CA GLY A 137 10.41 0.10 9.80
C GLY A 137 9.68 -0.72 8.75
N MET A 138 9.20 -1.91 9.10
CA MET A 138 8.39 -2.73 8.17
C MET A 138 7.10 -2.00 7.76
N TYR A 139 6.44 -1.31 8.69
CA TYR A 139 5.31 -0.44 8.38
C TYR A 139 5.70 0.65 7.37
N ALA A 140 6.82 1.33 7.57
CA ALA A 140 7.27 2.40 6.70
C ALA A 140 7.50 1.92 5.26
N LEU A 141 8.14 0.75 5.09
CA LEU A 141 8.37 0.14 3.77
C LEU A 141 7.06 -0.20 3.05
N ILE A 142 6.14 -0.85 3.77
CA ILE A 142 4.84 -1.26 3.24
C ILE A 142 3.98 -0.03 2.90
N ASP A 143 3.89 0.91 3.83
CA ASP A 143 3.12 2.14 3.65
C ASP A 143 3.63 2.95 2.46
N TYR A 144 4.95 3.04 2.28
CA TYR A 144 5.53 3.77 1.15
C TYR A 144 5.22 3.10 -0.20
N VAL A 145 5.28 1.77 -0.29
CA VAL A 145 4.89 1.03 -1.51
C VAL A 145 3.41 1.27 -1.83
N ASN A 146 2.53 1.16 -0.85
CA ASN A 146 1.10 1.44 -1.04
C ASN A 146 0.84 2.90 -1.44
N PHE A 147 1.65 3.82 -0.94
CA PHE A 147 1.52 5.25 -1.16
C PHE A 147 2.08 5.72 -2.51
N LYS A 148 3.23 5.18 -2.94
CA LYS A 148 4.00 5.69 -4.09
C LYS A 148 4.49 4.62 -5.06
N GLY A 149 4.19 3.37 -4.80
CA GLY A 149 4.63 2.25 -5.63
C GLY A 149 6.03 1.76 -5.32
N GLU A 150 6.44 0.74 -6.07
CA GLU A 150 7.76 0.12 -5.94
C GLU A 150 8.87 0.95 -6.64
N GLY A 151 8.49 1.78 -7.60
CA GLY A 151 9.44 2.53 -8.42
C GLY A 151 10.10 1.71 -9.53
N THR A 152 9.47 0.58 -9.89
CA THR A 152 9.92 -0.33 -10.96
C THR A 152 9.18 -0.12 -12.27
N ASN A 153 8.03 0.57 -12.25
CA ASN A 153 7.23 0.85 -13.42
C ASN A 153 7.64 2.19 -14.07
N PRO A 154 8.13 2.21 -15.33
CA PRO A 154 8.50 3.45 -16.03
C PRO A 154 7.33 4.45 -16.17
N ALA A 155 6.08 4.00 -16.15
CA ALA A 155 4.91 4.88 -16.20
C ALA A 155 4.76 5.75 -14.92
N GLU A 156 5.42 5.37 -13.83
CA GLU A 156 5.49 6.12 -12.57
C GLU A 156 6.71 7.04 -12.51
N HIS A 157 7.14 7.60 -13.66
CA HIS A 157 8.29 8.50 -13.76
C HIS A 157 7.87 9.84 -14.38
N TYR A 158 8.53 10.91 -13.93
CA TYR A 158 8.54 12.19 -14.63
C TYR A 158 9.95 12.44 -15.14
N ARG A 159 10.07 12.74 -16.43
CA ARG A 159 11.38 12.97 -17.09
C ARG A 159 12.40 11.85 -16.82
N GLY A 160 11.92 10.59 -16.80
CA GLY A 160 12.75 9.42 -16.52
C GLY A 160 13.11 9.21 -15.05
N ILE A 161 12.63 10.04 -14.13
CA ILE A 161 12.93 9.97 -12.69
C ILE A 161 11.69 9.45 -11.95
N GLY A 162 11.83 8.28 -11.31
CA GLY A 162 10.81 7.66 -10.50
C GLY A 162 10.77 8.18 -9.06
N TRP A 163 9.75 7.77 -8.33
CA TRP A 163 9.51 8.20 -6.94
C TRP A 163 9.07 7.07 -5.99
N GLY A 164 9.17 5.81 -6.41
CA GLY A 164 8.78 4.66 -5.59
C GLY A 164 9.84 4.22 -4.60
N LEU A 165 9.62 3.08 -3.95
CA LEU A 165 10.49 2.55 -2.90
C LEU A 165 11.94 2.37 -3.39
N ARG A 166 12.14 1.91 -4.63
CA ARG A 166 13.47 1.77 -5.21
C ARG A 166 14.26 3.06 -5.11
N GLN A 167 13.68 4.19 -5.56
CA GLN A 167 14.34 5.49 -5.56
C GLN A 167 14.61 6.00 -4.14
N VAL A 168 13.76 5.66 -3.17
CA VAL A 168 14.01 6.00 -1.77
C VAL A 168 15.20 5.21 -1.22
N LEU A 169 15.25 3.90 -1.46
CA LEU A 169 16.39 3.08 -1.05
C LEU A 169 17.70 3.52 -1.73
N GLU A 170 17.65 3.90 -3.00
CA GLU A 170 18.81 4.47 -3.73
C GLU A 170 19.27 5.81 -3.16
N GLU A 171 18.34 6.65 -2.66
CA GLU A 171 18.60 7.98 -2.11
C GLU A 171 19.11 7.95 -0.66
N MET A 172 18.93 6.84 0.09
CA MET A 172 19.36 6.72 1.48
C MET A 172 20.87 6.92 1.60
N ARG A 173 21.29 7.68 2.62
CA ARG A 173 22.67 8.00 2.97
C ARG A 173 23.06 7.27 4.26
N SER A 174 24.36 7.19 4.54
CA SER A 174 24.87 6.68 5.81
C SER A 174 24.89 7.78 6.89
N GLY A 175 24.93 7.37 8.15
CA GLY A 175 25.20 8.28 9.28
C GLY A 175 24.01 8.65 10.15
N GLN A 176 22.79 8.15 9.82
CA GLN A 176 21.59 8.33 10.65
C GLN A 176 20.91 7.00 10.94
N PRO A 177 20.04 6.91 11.98
CA PRO A 177 19.19 5.74 12.19
C PRO A 177 18.35 5.42 10.95
N ALA A 178 18.22 4.15 10.61
CA ALA A 178 17.63 3.71 9.32
C ALA A 178 16.22 4.26 9.07
N ALA A 179 15.33 4.29 10.07
CA ALA A 179 13.99 4.86 9.91
C ALA A 179 13.99 6.36 9.66
N VAL A 180 14.91 7.09 10.29
CA VAL A 180 15.08 8.55 10.10
C VAL A 180 15.57 8.81 8.68
N GLU A 181 16.62 8.12 8.26
CA GLU A 181 17.18 8.31 6.92
C GLU A 181 16.20 7.89 5.83
N PHE A 182 15.45 6.81 6.03
CA PHE A 182 14.37 6.40 5.11
C PHE A 182 13.34 7.52 4.92
N ALA A 183 12.86 8.12 6.02
CA ALA A 183 11.90 9.22 5.96
C ALA A 183 12.46 10.44 5.24
N GLU A 184 13.70 10.82 5.52
CA GLU A 184 14.35 11.96 4.84
C GLU A 184 14.63 11.67 3.36
N ALA A 185 15.06 10.46 3.01
CA ALA A 185 15.22 10.04 1.62
C ALA A 185 13.88 10.09 0.87
N ALA A 186 12.81 9.61 1.50
CA ALA A 186 11.46 9.69 0.94
C ALA A 186 11.03 11.13 0.65
N LYS A 187 11.29 12.06 1.58
CA LYS A 187 11.00 13.49 1.36
C LYS A 187 11.79 14.07 0.19
N ARG A 188 13.08 13.77 0.08
CA ARG A 188 13.92 14.21 -1.06
C ARG A 188 13.40 13.67 -2.39
N VAL A 189 13.00 12.41 -2.44
CA VAL A 189 12.42 11.77 -3.63
C VAL A 189 11.10 12.43 -4.00
N LEU A 190 10.23 12.73 -3.04
CA LEU A 190 8.93 13.35 -3.30
C LEU A 190 9.06 14.83 -3.69
N GLN A 191 10.03 15.56 -3.14
CA GLN A 191 10.38 16.90 -3.62
C GLN A 191 10.79 16.85 -5.09
N ARG A 192 11.72 15.97 -5.46
CA ARG A 192 12.19 15.76 -6.82
C ARG A 192 11.06 15.36 -7.79
N ARG A 193 10.07 14.60 -7.31
CA ARG A 193 8.85 14.31 -8.08
C ARG A 193 8.08 15.59 -8.40
N VAL A 194 7.88 16.47 -7.42
CA VAL A 194 7.17 17.76 -7.61
C VAL A 194 7.94 18.63 -8.59
N ASP A 195 9.26 18.74 -8.44
CA ASP A 195 10.13 19.56 -9.30
C ASP A 195 10.09 19.10 -10.77
N ASN A 196 9.88 17.80 -11.01
CA ASN A 196 9.81 17.22 -12.35
C ASN A 196 8.36 17.07 -12.85
N SER A 197 7.34 17.35 -12.03
CA SER A 197 5.95 17.17 -12.43
C SER A 197 5.53 18.13 -13.54
N PRO A 198 4.65 17.72 -14.46
CA PRO A 198 4.09 18.64 -15.44
C PRO A 198 3.37 19.80 -14.74
N PRO A 199 3.54 21.06 -15.21
CA PRO A 199 2.98 22.25 -14.54
C PRO A 199 1.48 22.17 -14.26
N GLY A 200 0.69 21.58 -15.18
CA GLY A 200 -0.77 21.44 -15.03
C GLY A 200 -1.23 20.50 -13.93
N ARG A 201 -0.35 19.69 -13.34
CA ARG A 201 -0.72 18.76 -12.26
C ARG A 201 -0.78 19.44 -10.89
N GLY A 202 -0.03 20.52 -10.66
CA GLY A 202 -0.05 21.27 -9.42
C GLY A 202 0.30 20.42 -8.19
N GLU A 203 1.24 19.48 -8.29
CA GLU A 203 1.55 18.51 -7.24
C GLU A 203 2.14 19.14 -5.97
N ALA A 204 2.69 20.34 -6.06
CA ALA A 204 3.22 21.09 -4.90
C ALA A 204 2.21 21.22 -3.76
N ARG A 205 0.91 21.31 -4.06
CA ARG A 205 -0.16 21.38 -3.05
C ARG A 205 -0.25 20.17 -2.12
N TRP A 206 0.26 19.04 -2.54
CA TRP A 206 0.22 17.79 -1.75
C TRP A 206 1.50 17.55 -0.94
N LEU A 207 2.58 18.28 -1.24
CA LEU A 207 3.92 17.99 -0.70
C LEU A 207 3.97 18.03 0.82
N ALA A 208 3.32 19.02 1.44
CA ALA A 208 3.28 19.11 2.91
C ALA A 208 2.60 17.89 3.54
N GLY A 209 1.49 17.41 2.96
CA GLY A 209 0.82 16.20 3.42
C GLY A 209 1.67 14.94 3.22
N TRP A 210 2.41 14.86 2.11
CA TRP A 210 3.33 13.76 1.85
C TRP A 210 4.50 13.73 2.86
N TRP A 211 5.06 14.88 3.17
CA TRP A 211 6.12 15.01 4.17
C TRP A 211 5.64 14.62 5.58
N ASN A 212 4.45 15.06 5.97
CA ASN A 212 3.85 14.66 7.24
C ASN A 212 3.68 13.12 7.34
N ARG A 213 3.29 12.46 6.21
CA ARG A 213 3.23 11.00 6.17
C ARG A 213 4.61 10.38 6.33
N CYS A 214 5.64 10.88 5.66
CA CYS A 214 7.01 10.41 5.81
C CYS A 214 7.54 10.61 7.24
N ASP A 215 7.18 11.70 7.91
CA ASP A 215 7.56 11.93 9.32
C ASP A 215 6.96 10.91 10.28
N SER A 216 5.82 10.29 9.94
CA SER A 216 5.25 9.22 10.75
C SER A 216 6.13 7.96 10.81
N TYR A 217 7.01 7.75 9.82
CA TYR A 217 7.93 6.61 9.77
C TYR A 217 9.02 6.65 10.84
N LYS A 218 9.33 7.84 11.37
CA LYS A 218 10.33 8.06 12.43
C LYS A 218 9.81 7.72 13.84
N ARG A 219 8.50 7.55 13.99
CA ARG A 219 7.89 7.35 15.31
C ARG A 219 8.06 5.89 15.73
N ASN A 220 8.45 5.68 16.98
CA ASN A 220 8.33 4.37 17.62
C ASN A 220 6.85 4.12 17.90
N LEU A 221 6.32 2.99 17.42
CA LEU A 221 4.97 2.51 17.72
C LEU A 221 4.98 1.78 19.06
#